data_fcc7f1ceac519e6f30f9c812c9e2a597
#
_entry.id   fcc7f1ceac519e6f30f9c812c9e2a597
#
_cell.length_a   1.000
_cell.length_b   1.000
_cell.length_c   1.000
_cell.angle_alpha   90.00
_cell.angle_beta   90.00
_cell.angle_gamma   90.00
#
_symmetry.space_group_name_H-M   'P 1'
#
loop_
_entity.id
_entity.type
_entity.pdbx_description
1 polymer ?
#
loop_
_entity_poly.entity_id
_entity_poly.type
_entity_poly.pdbx_seq_one_letter_code
_entity_poly.pdbx_strand_id
1 'polypeptide(L)'
;MNSTLSLTQKLLSFNTINPPGNEAECMQFLADYLKHKGFETKLHSFGEQRMNLLAWISGSKAGKPLGFTGHIDTVPLGKTPWKFDSFGHDIHGDKLYGRGVSDMKASIAAFIIACIQQQAALRNSTGVVLYLTGGEETGCDGAKALLAEEHVPEPGALIVGEPTNNYPIIGHKGALWLRCALKGKTAHGSMPSLGINAIYLAVDALGKIKDHSLGAPHPLMSSPTMNVSRIQGGENINSVPDYVHFDMDIRSVPNLPHQQISQQLAALLGESAVLTTLVDLPAVLTDEKHTWVRQVYQHCQALHQQPLEAKTMPYFTDASLLVPALGNPPCIVLGPGEPEQAHQTDEYCSIVKMEAAKTLYSKIISDWASA
;
A
#
# COMPACT_ATOMS: atom_id res chain seq x y z
N MET A 1 25.91 10.17 -1.65
CA MET A 1 25.05 9.39 -0.74
C MET A 1 25.35 7.91 -0.93
N ASN A 2 25.98 7.27 0.04
CA ASN A 2 26.40 5.86 -0.06
C ASN A 2 25.96 5.02 1.16
N SER A 3 25.06 5.55 2.01
CA SER A 3 24.49 4.84 3.16
C SER A 3 22.98 4.93 3.14
N THR A 4 22.31 3.97 3.78
CA THR A 4 20.86 3.94 3.96
C THR A 4 20.38 5.24 4.60
N LEU A 5 21.01 5.66 5.69
CA LEU A 5 20.67 6.88 6.41
C LEU A 5 20.71 8.11 5.50
N SER A 6 21.83 8.33 4.78
CA SER A 6 21.98 9.54 3.95
C SER A 6 21.01 9.58 2.76
N LEU A 7 20.64 8.43 2.20
CA LEU A 7 19.63 8.36 1.14
C LEU A 7 18.23 8.60 1.72
N THR A 8 17.90 8.00 2.86
CA THR A 8 16.62 8.24 3.54
C THR A 8 16.43 9.72 3.88
N GLN A 9 17.43 10.37 4.47
CA GLN A 9 17.41 11.80 4.78
C GLN A 9 17.15 12.63 3.52
N LYS A 10 17.76 12.30 2.40
CA LYS A 10 17.50 13.00 1.13
C LYS A 10 16.06 12.77 0.65
N LEU A 11 15.52 11.55 0.77
CA LEU A 11 14.13 11.27 0.39
C LEU A 11 13.13 12.00 1.28
N LEU A 12 13.42 12.16 2.57
CA LEU A 12 12.59 12.94 3.50
C LEU A 12 12.54 14.43 3.15
N SER A 13 13.62 14.99 2.58
CA SER A 13 13.65 16.41 2.20
C SER A 13 12.67 16.79 1.08
N PHE A 14 12.08 15.81 0.39
CA PHE A 14 11.03 16.06 -0.61
C PHE A 14 9.66 16.00 0.05
N ASN A 15 8.87 17.05 -0.15
CA ASN A 15 7.46 17.07 0.25
C ASN A 15 6.62 16.30 -0.77
N THR A 16 6.29 15.06 -0.42
CA THR A 16 5.48 14.16 -1.25
C THR A 16 4.12 13.84 -0.63
N ILE A 17 3.56 14.80 0.14
CA ILE A 17 2.25 14.65 0.77
C ILE A 17 1.16 14.45 -0.30
N ASN A 18 0.32 13.46 -0.08
CA ASN A 18 -0.80 13.11 -0.91
C ASN A 18 -2.10 13.07 -0.06
N PRO A 19 -3.15 13.82 -0.40
CA PRO A 19 -3.22 14.78 -1.49
C PRO A 19 -2.41 16.09 -1.23
N PRO A 20 -2.01 16.84 -2.29
CA PRO A 20 -2.33 16.63 -3.71
C PRO A 20 -1.47 15.60 -4.43
N GLY A 21 -0.33 15.19 -3.85
CA GLY A 21 0.71 14.38 -4.48
C GLY A 21 1.71 15.25 -5.26
N ASN A 22 3.02 15.16 -4.90
CA ASN A 22 4.10 15.92 -5.49
C ASN A 22 5.34 15.02 -5.64
N GLU A 23 5.16 13.82 -6.18
CA GLU A 23 6.21 12.82 -6.23
C GLU A 23 7.26 13.10 -7.31
N ALA A 24 6.94 13.94 -8.31
CA ALA A 24 7.75 14.11 -9.53
C ALA A 24 9.21 14.52 -9.24
N GLU A 25 9.46 15.48 -8.36
CA GLU A 25 10.82 15.92 -8.03
C GLU A 25 11.62 14.80 -7.34
N CYS A 26 11.00 14.09 -6.40
CA CYS A 26 11.61 12.96 -5.70
C CYS A 26 11.92 11.80 -6.66
N MET A 27 10.99 11.46 -7.56
CA MET A 27 11.18 10.40 -8.55
C MET A 27 12.25 10.76 -9.58
N GLN A 28 12.31 12.03 -10.02
CA GLN A 28 13.37 12.51 -10.90
C GLN A 28 14.74 12.39 -10.23
N PHE A 29 14.84 12.82 -8.96
CA PHE A 29 16.06 12.66 -8.18
C PHE A 29 16.49 11.17 -8.10
N LEU A 30 15.54 10.26 -7.77
CA LEU A 30 15.82 8.83 -7.69
C LEU A 30 16.25 8.24 -9.04
N ALA A 31 15.61 8.65 -10.13
CA ALA A 31 15.97 8.20 -11.48
C ALA A 31 17.42 8.58 -11.83
N ASP A 32 17.80 9.84 -11.59
CA ASP A 32 19.14 10.32 -11.86
C ASP A 32 20.17 9.64 -10.93
N TYR A 33 19.86 9.52 -9.65
CA TYR A 33 20.72 8.84 -8.67
C TYR A 33 20.96 7.38 -9.06
N LEU A 34 19.91 6.62 -9.38
CA LEU A 34 19.99 5.22 -9.78
C LEU A 34 20.72 5.03 -11.10
N LYS A 35 20.48 5.92 -12.09
CA LYS A 35 21.20 5.93 -13.36
C LYS A 35 22.71 6.11 -13.16
N HIS A 36 23.15 7.03 -12.28
CA HIS A 36 24.54 7.21 -11.92
C HIS A 36 25.13 5.99 -11.17
N LYS A 37 24.28 5.17 -10.54
CA LYS A 37 24.66 3.90 -9.90
C LYS A 37 24.56 2.70 -10.84
N GLY A 38 24.31 2.91 -12.14
CA GLY A 38 24.33 1.88 -13.16
C GLY A 38 23.05 1.07 -13.30
N PHE A 39 21.92 1.60 -12.84
CA PHE A 39 20.59 1.12 -13.17
C PHE A 39 20.11 1.71 -14.51
N GLU A 40 19.23 1.00 -15.16
CA GLU A 40 18.35 1.55 -16.18
C GLU A 40 17.11 2.12 -15.47
N THR A 41 16.57 3.24 -15.99
CA THR A 41 15.47 3.95 -15.34
C THR A 41 14.46 4.45 -16.36
N LYS A 42 13.15 4.37 -16.03
CA LYS A 42 12.05 4.91 -16.83
C LYS A 42 11.03 5.59 -15.90
N LEU A 43 10.77 6.86 -16.15
CA LEU A 43 9.77 7.64 -15.43
C LEU A 43 8.42 7.56 -16.15
N HIS A 44 7.33 7.47 -15.37
CA HIS A 44 5.95 7.37 -15.84
C HIS A 44 5.09 8.41 -15.14
N SER A 45 4.68 9.47 -15.86
CA SER A 45 3.76 10.48 -15.33
C SER A 45 2.32 9.97 -15.35
N PHE A 46 1.57 10.20 -14.26
CA PHE A 46 0.15 9.86 -14.17
C PHE A 46 -0.72 11.05 -13.71
N GLY A 47 -0.18 12.24 -13.67
CA GLY A 47 -0.85 13.48 -13.33
C GLY A 47 0.10 14.65 -13.21
N GLU A 48 -0.42 15.82 -12.91
CA GLU A 48 0.41 16.98 -12.63
C GLU A 48 1.23 16.73 -11.35
N GLN A 49 2.55 16.85 -11.42
CA GLN A 49 3.50 16.54 -10.34
C GLN A 49 3.42 15.09 -9.80
N ARG A 50 2.68 14.19 -10.49
CA ARG A 50 2.50 12.79 -10.12
C ARG A 50 3.35 11.89 -11.02
N MET A 51 4.19 11.04 -10.41
CA MET A 51 5.16 10.25 -11.18
C MET A 51 5.51 8.94 -10.50
N ASN A 52 5.67 7.89 -11.29
CA ASN A 52 6.27 6.61 -10.90
C ASN A 52 7.67 6.49 -11.49
N LEU A 53 8.48 5.62 -10.91
CA LEU A 53 9.78 5.25 -11.43
C LEU A 53 9.91 3.73 -11.52
N LEU A 54 10.16 3.23 -12.72
CA LEU A 54 10.65 1.88 -12.95
C LEU A 54 12.17 1.93 -13.05
N ALA A 55 12.88 1.14 -12.24
CA ALA A 55 14.35 1.06 -12.28
C ALA A 55 14.79 -0.40 -12.23
N TRP A 56 15.84 -0.77 -13.00
CA TRP A 56 16.27 -2.17 -13.04
C TRP A 56 17.77 -2.31 -13.31
N ILE A 57 18.29 -3.46 -12.93
CA ILE A 57 19.60 -3.97 -13.35
C ILE A 57 19.32 -5.24 -14.13
N SER A 58 19.63 -5.24 -15.42
CA SER A 58 19.53 -6.42 -16.27
C SER A 58 20.60 -7.45 -15.88
N GLY A 59 20.16 -8.69 -15.67
CA GLY A 59 21.06 -9.80 -15.43
C GLY A 59 21.50 -10.49 -16.71
N SER A 60 22.55 -11.33 -16.61
CA SER A 60 23.06 -12.13 -17.74
C SER A 60 22.37 -13.49 -17.89
N LYS A 61 21.67 -13.96 -16.85
CA LYS A 61 20.89 -15.21 -16.88
C LYS A 61 19.48 -14.97 -17.40
N ALA A 62 18.94 -15.93 -18.13
CA ALA A 62 17.53 -15.94 -18.51
C ALA A 62 16.63 -16.20 -17.28
N GLY A 63 15.50 -15.52 -17.21
CA GLY A 63 14.52 -15.69 -16.12
C GLY A 63 13.93 -14.38 -15.66
N LYS A 64 13.03 -14.44 -14.67
CA LYS A 64 12.38 -13.27 -14.08
C LYS A 64 13.27 -12.65 -13.01
N PRO A 65 13.40 -11.30 -12.94
CA PRO A 65 14.21 -10.62 -11.93
C PRO A 65 13.59 -10.69 -10.53
N LEU A 66 14.36 -10.39 -9.49
CA LEU A 66 13.80 -10.08 -8.17
C LEU A 66 13.09 -8.73 -8.23
N GLY A 67 11.84 -8.66 -7.78
CA GLY A 67 11.06 -7.43 -7.70
C GLY A 67 11.09 -6.78 -6.32
N PHE A 68 11.05 -5.47 -6.30
CA PHE A 68 10.80 -4.66 -5.11
C PHE A 68 9.79 -3.57 -5.45
N THR A 69 8.82 -3.33 -4.57
CA THR A 69 7.92 -2.17 -4.69
C THR A 69 7.92 -1.35 -3.41
N GLY A 70 7.77 -0.03 -3.60
CA GLY A 70 7.60 0.91 -2.52
C GLY A 70 7.07 2.25 -3.02
N HIS A 71 6.23 2.89 -2.22
CA HIS A 71 5.66 4.18 -2.54
C HIS A 71 6.47 5.34 -1.95
N ILE A 72 6.43 6.49 -2.63
CA ILE A 72 7.12 7.71 -2.22
C ILE A 72 6.17 8.73 -1.62
N ASP A 73 4.89 8.68 -1.98
CA ASP A 73 3.91 9.57 -1.39
C ASP A 73 3.71 9.28 0.10
N THR A 74 3.19 10.26 0.80
CA THR A 74 2.98 10.20 2.25
C THR A 74 1.67 10.87 2.61
N VAL A 75 1.04 10.45 3.72
CA VAL A 75 -0.16 11.12 4.23
C VAL A 75 0.16 12.54 4.74
N PRO A 76 -0.86 13.41 4.88
CA PRO A 76 -0.72 14.74 5.49
C PRO A 76 -0.13 14.68 6.92
N LEU A 77 0.48 15.78 7.34
CA LEU A 77 1.11 15.88 8.67
C LEU A 77 0.12 15.80 9.84
N GLY A 78 -1.17 15.99 9.57
CA GLY A 78 -2.20 16.09 10.61
C GLY A 78 -2.28 17.49 11.23
N LYS A 79 -3.10 17.62 12.28
CA LYS A 79 -3.34 18.91 12.98
C LYS A 79 -2.49 19.07 14.25
N THR A 80 -1.96 17.99 14.79
CA THR A 80 -1.09 18.01 15.97
C THR A 80 0.26 18.58 15.59
N PRO A 81 0.78 19.61 16.31
CA PRO A 81 2.10 20.14 16.03
C PRO A 81 3.20 19.10 16.18
N TRP A 82 4.11 19.06 15.22
CA TRP A 82 5.31 18.22 15.28
C TRP A 82 6.34 18.86 16.21
N LYS A 83 7.03 18.03 16.99
CA LYS A 83 8.17 18.46 17.83
C LYS A 83 9.47 18.48 17.04
N PHE A 84 9.56 17.63 16.02
CA PHE A 84 10.71 17.48 15.13
C PHE A 84 10.34 17.98 13.73
N ASP A 85 11.34 18.39 12.95
CA ASP A 85 11.09 18.79 11.56
C ASP A 85 10.63 17.58 10.74
N SER A 86 9.39 17.64 10.24
CA SER A 86 8.78 16.57 9.47
C SER A 86 9.48 16.30 8.13
N PHE A 87 10.30 17.23 7.62
CA PHE A 87 11.09 17.11 6.39
C PHE A 87 12.59 17.31 6.63
N GLY A 88 12.99 17.66 7.85
CA GLY A 88 14.33 18.05 8.20
C GLY A 88 15.25 16.91 8.59
N HIS A 89 14.69 15.75 8.84
CA HIS A 89 15.47 14.55 9.13
C HIS A 89 16.26 14.60 10.45
N ASP A 90 15.62 15.12 11.49
CA ASP A 90 16.18 15.14 12.84
C ASP A 90 16.51 13.75 13.38
N ILE A 91 17.65 13.63 14.07
CA ILE A 91 18.09 12.39 14.71
C ILE A 91 18.17 12.59 16.22
N HIS A 92 17.49 11.72 16.96
CA HIS A 92 17.58 11.65 18.41
C HIS A 92 17.82 10.21 18.88
N GLY A 93 19.00 9.94 19.40
CA GLY A 93 19.46 8.58 19.71
C GLY A 93 19.50 7.71 18.47
N ASP A 94 18.75 6.60 18.47
CA ASP A 94 18.62 5.68 17.35
C ASP A 94 17.45 6.02 16.39
N LYS A 95 16.78 7.15 16.56
CA LYS A 95 15.58 7.51 15.82
C LYS A 95 15.85 8.60 14.81
N LEU A 96 15.56 8.33 13.53
CA LEU A 96 15.44 9.33 12.48
C LEU A 96 13.98 9.75 12.37
N TYR A 97 13.69 11.05 12.52
CA TYR A 97 12.34 11.59 12.45
C TYR A 97 12.03 12.17 11.07
N GLY A 98 10.77 12.06 10.66
CA GLY A 98 10.25 12.66 9.44
C GLY A 98 9.04 11.92 8.89
N ARG A 99 8.11 12.63 8.23
CA ARG A 99 6.96 12.05 7.57
C ARG A 99 7.41 11.13 6.43
N GLY A 100 6.95 9.87 6.45
CA GLY A 100 7.31 8.87 5.46
C GLY A 100 8.62 8.14 5.76
N VAL A 101 9.23 8.35 6.93
CA VAL A 101 10.46 7.62 7.27
C VAL A 101 10.19 6.15 7.54
N SER A 102 9.14 5.82 8.29
CA SER A 102 8.69 4.46 8.52
C SER A 102 7.87 3.95 7.34
N ASP A 103 7.01 4.80 6.79
CA ASP A 103 6.05 4.49 5.73
C ASP A 103 6.32 5.36 4.49
N MET A 104 7.23 4.94 3.53
CA MET A 104 8.12 3.79 3.64
C MET A 104 9.51 4.11 3.03
N LYS A 105 9.92 5.40 3.05
CA LYS A 105 11.14 5.91 2.40
C LYS A 105 12.43 5.25 2.92
N ALA A 106 12.47 4.84 4.21
CA ALA A 106 13.62 4.13 4.77
C ALA A 106 13.82 2.74 4.14
N SER A 107 12.74 2.04 3.84
CA SER A 107 12.78 0.74 3.17
C SER A 107 13.30 0.86 1.75
N ILE A 108 12.78 1.83 0.99
CA ILE A 108 13.25 2.13 -0.38
C ILE A 108 14.76 2.42 -0.38
N ALA A 109 15.21 3.28 0.54
CA ALA A 109 16.64 3.59 0.66
C ALA A 109 17.47 2.34 1.01
N ALA A 110 17.01 1.52 1.95
CA ALA A 110 17.69 0.29 2.36
C ALA A 110 17.82 -0.70 1.20
N PHE A 111 16.74 -0.90 0.42
CA PHE A 111 16.76 -1.80 -0.72
C PHE A 111 17.67 -1.29 -1.85
N ILE A 112 17.61 -0.02 -2.18
CA ILE A 112 18.48 0.62 -3.19
C ILE A 112 19.96 0.44 -2.80
N ILE A 113 20.34 0.72 -1.55
CA ILE A 113 21.73 0.58 -1.10
C ILE A 113 22.17 -0.89 -1.12
N ALA A 114 21.29 -1.83 -0.76
CA ALA A 114 21.57 -3.26 -0.88
C ALA A 114 21.83 -3.67 -2.34
N CYS A 115 21.00 -3.21 -3.29
CA CYS A 115 21.22 -3.47 -4.72
C CYS A 115 22.54 -2.89 -5.23
N ILE A 116 22.90 -1.67 -4.83
CA ILE A 116 24.16 -1.04 -5.22
C ILE A 116 25.37 -1.86 -4.70
N GLN A 117 25.29 -2.36 -3.47
CA GLN A 117 26.35 -3.20 -2.87
C GLN A 117 26.45 -4.58 -3.55
N GLN A 118 25.34 -5.11 -4.05
CA GLN A 118 25.25 -6.43 -4.69
C GLN A 118 25.23 -6.36 -6.23
N GLN A 119 25.60 -5.23 -6.81
CA GLN A 119 25.44 -4.98 -8.26
C GLN A 119 26.13 -6.03 -9.14
N ALA A 120 27.33 -6.48 -8.76
CA ALA A 120 28.05 -7.52 -9.50
C ALA A 120 27.30 -8.87 -9.49
N ALA A 121 26.74 -9.25 -8.35
CA ALA A 121 25.93 -10.46 -8.23
C ALA A 121 24.64 -10.35 -9.05
N LEU A 122 23.95 -9.20 -8.98
CA LEU A 122 22.73 -8.94 -9.76
C LEU A 122 22.99 -9.04 -11.27
N ARG A 123 24.09 -8.47 -11.78
CA ARG A 123 24.45 -8.58 -13.20
C ARG A 123 24.74 -10.02 -13.67
N ASN A 124 25.19 -10.87 -12.76
CA ASN A 124 25.47 -12.29 -13.01
C ASN A 124 24.25 -13.21 -12.70
N SER A 125 23.07 -12.64 -12.45
CA SER A 125 21.81 -13.34 -12.14
C SER A 125 20.72 -13.06 -13.19
N THR A 126 19.46 -13.19 -12.79
CA THR A 126 18.28 -12.71 -13.57
C THR A 126 18.01 -11.22 -13.39
N GLY A 127 18.78 -10.54 -12.52
CA GLY A 127 18.64 -9.11 -12.27
C GLY A 127 17.66 -8.73 -11.18
N VAL A 128 17.35 -7.43 -11.12
CA VAL A 128 16.40 -6.83 -10.17
C VAL A 128 15.55 -5.78 -10.86
N VAL A 129 14.31 -5.62 -10.44
CA VAL A 129 13.42 -4.53 -10.87
C VAL A 129 12.76 -3.86 -9.66
N LEU A 130 12.74 -2.53 -9.65
CA LEU A 130 12.13 -1.68 -8.65
C LEU A 130 10.92 -0.96 -9.27
N TYR A 131 9.76 -1.14 -8.67
CA TYR A 131 8.53 -0.43 -8.97
C TYR A 131 8.34 0.63 -7.88
N LEU A 132 8.80 1.86 -8.12
CA LEU A 132 8.64 2.95 -7.18
C LEU A 132 7.43 3.79 -7.60
N THR A 133 6.44 3.84 -6.74
CA THR A 133 5.10 4.36 -7.04
C THR A 133 4.82 5.63 -6.25
N GLY A 134 3.89 6.42 -6.77
CA GLY A 134 3.19 7.46 -6.04
C GLY A 134 1.72 7.10 -5.90
N GLY A 135 0.99 7.74 -4.97
CA GLY A 135 -0.45 7.58 -4.83
C GLY A 135 -0.92 6.25 -4.25
N GLU A 136 -0.10 5.56 -3.48
CA GLU A 136 -0.50 4.39 -2.72
C GLU A 136 -1.54 4.76 -1.67
N GLU A 137 -1.27 5.81 -0.89
CA GLU A 137 -2.05 6.32 0.24
C GLU A 137 -3.48 6.75 -0.11
N THR A 138 -3.78 6.92 -1.39
CA THR A 138 -5.12 7.28 -1.90
C THR A 138 -5.80 6.18 -2.70
N GLY A 139 -5.24 4.96 -2.67
CA GLY A 139 -5.82 3.78 -3.33
C GLY A 139 -5.01 3.25 -4.51
N CYS A 140 -3.68 3.30 -4.42
CA CYS A 140 -2.73 2.72 -5.37
C CYS A 140 -2.83 3.31 -6.79
N ASP A 141 -3.06 4.62 -6.91
CA ASP A 141 -3.26 5.26 -8.23
C ASP A 141 -2.02 5.15 -9.12
N GLY A 142 -0.82 5.26 -8.54
CA GLY A 142 0.43 5.08 -9.26
C GLY A 142 0.62 3.65 -9.76
N ALA A 143 0.34 2.64 -8.93
CA ALA A 143 0.42 1.25 -9.36
C ALA A 143 -0.55 0.95 -10.50
N LYS A 144 -1.79 1.49 -10.47
CA LYS A 144 -2.75 1.40 -11.58
C LYS A 144 -2.18 2.00 -12.86
N ALA A 145 -1.61 3.22 -12.76
CA ALA A 145 -1.03 3.91 -13.91
C ALA A 145 0.19 3.17 -14.46
N LEU A 146 1.05 2.63 -13.59
CA LEU A 146 2.21 1.86 -14.01
C LEU A 146 1.81 0.59 -14.78
N LEU A 147 0.77 -0.11 -14.31
CA LEU A 147 0.27 -1.32 -14.95
C LEU A 147 -0.48 -1.06 -16.28
N ALA A 148 -0.84 0.18 -16.57
CA ALA A 148 -1.38 0.57 -17.88
C ALA A 148 -0.31 0.73 -18.96
N GLU A 149 0.98 0.69 -18.61
CA GLU A 149 2.09 0.75 -19.54
C GLU A 149 2.29 -0.59 -20.26
N GLU A 150 2.73 -0.53 -21.54
CA GLU A 150 2.83 -1.71 -22.40
C GLU A 150 3.85 -2.77 -21.93
N HIS A 151 4.90 -2.34 -21.21
CA HIS A 151 6.03 -3.21 -20.84
C HIS A 151 6.46 -2.99 -19.40
N VAL A 152 5.76 -3.62 -18.48
CA VAL A 152 6.17 -3.71 -17.08
C VAL A 152 6.79 -5.10 -16.83
N PRO A 153 8.07 -5.20 -16.46
CA PRO A 153 8.71 -6.50 -16.25
C PRO A 153 8.00 -7.31 -15.16
N GLU A 154 7.81 -8.60 -15.40
CA GLU A 154 7.26 -9.53 -14.39
C GLU A 154 8.38 -10.02 -13.47
N PRO A 155 8.26 -9.90 -12.15
CA PRO A 155 9.26 -10.42 -11.21
C PRO A 155 9.04 -11.91 -10.95
N GLY A 156 10.11 -12.62 -10.59
CA GLY A 156 10.03 -14.01 -10.13
C GLY A 156 9.64 -14.13 -8.66
N ALA A 157 9.88 -13.08 -7.86
CA ALA A 157 9.39 -12.86 -6.51
C ALA A 157 9.30 -11.36 -6.25
N LEU A 158 8.44 -10.93 -5.32
CA LEU A 158 8.22 -9.50 -5.02
C LEU A 158 8.39 -9.22 -3.53
N ILE A 159 9.18 -8.20 -3.21
CA ILE A 159 9.27 -7.61 -1.87
C ILE A 159 8.50 -6.30 -1.88
N VAL A 160 7.62 -6.11 -0.90
CA VAL A 160 6.94 -4.84 -0.63
C VAL A 160 7.60 -4.21 0.59
N GLY A 161 8.09 -2.98 0.46
CA GLY A 161 8.93 -2.35 1.47
C GLY A 161 8.19 -1.71 2.65
N GLU A 162 6.93 -2.04 2.91
CA GLU A 162 6.09 -1.49 3.98
C GLU A 162 6.64 -1.74 5.39
N PRO A 163 6.25 -0.91 6.38
CA PRO A 163 6.71 -1.03 7.76
C PRO A 163 6.25 -2.34 8.40
N THR A 164 7.21 -3.21 8.72
CA THR A 164 6.96 -4.50 9.37
C THR A 164 7.92 -4.79 10.52
N ASN A 165 8.72 -3.78 10.93
CA ASN A 165 9.74 -4.00 11.94
C ASN A 165 10.75 -5.12 11.55
N ASN A 166 11.06 -5.25 10.25
CA ASN A 166 11.86 -6.33 9.67
C ASN A 166 11.28 -7.74 9.91
N TYR A 167 9.99 -7.85 10.20
CA TYR A 167 9.28 -9.12 10.29
C TYR A 167 8.72 -9.50 8.91
N PRO A 168 8.95 -10.72 8.40
CA PRO A 168 8.44 -11.12 7.09
C PRO A 168 6.92 -11.38 7.18
N ILE A 169 6.15 -10.69 6.38
CA ILE A 169 4.68 -10.79 6.30
C ILE A 169 4.31 -11.41 4.96
N ILE A 170 3.51 -12.47 4.95
CA ILE A 170 3.18 -13.25 3.74
C ILE A 170 1.92 -12.78 3.02
N GLY A 171 1.26 -11.73 3.49
CA GLY A 171 0.07 -11.23 2.84
C GLY A 171 -0.67 -10.17 3.65
N HIS A 172 -1.71 -9.62 3.07
CA HIS A 172 -2.51 -8.57 3.67
C HIS A 172 -3.97 -8.62 3.21
N LYS A 173 -4.86 -8.00 3.99
CA LYS A 173 -6.27 -7.84 3.58
C LYS A 173 -6.38 -6.97 2.35
N GLY A 174 -7.44 -7.18 1.57
CA GLY A 174 -7.85 -6.27 0.53
C GLY A 174 -8.65 -5.09 1.06
N ALA A 175 -8.89 -4.11 0.19
CA ALA A 175 -9.80 -3.00 0.44
C ALA A 175 -10.81 -2.89 -0.72
N LEU A 176 -12.08 -2.94 -0.37
CA LEU A 176 -13.19 -2.64 -1.28
C LEU A 176 -13.94 -1.44 -0.70
N TRP A 177 -13.82 -0.28 -1.35
CA TRP A 177 -14.59 0.89 -0.95
C TRP A 177 -15.78 1.05 -1.86
N LEU A 178 -16.96 1.05 -1.25
CA LEU A 178 -18.21 1.16 -1.97
C LEU A 178 -18.98 2.40 -1.51
N ARG A 179 -19.55 3.11 -2.47
CA ARG A 179 -20.60 4.10 -2.21
C ARG A 179 -21.96 3.47 -2.44
N CYS A 180 -22.82 3.57 -1.46
CA CYS A 180 -24.23 3.25 -1.58
C CYS A 180 -25.03 4.55 -1.72
N ALA A 181 -25.74 4.72 -2.82
CA ALA A 181 -26.64 5.84 -3.07
C ALA A 181 -28.07 5.36 -3.04
N LEU A 182 -28.95 6.12 -2.37
CA LEU A 182 -30.38 5.87 -2.25
C LEU A 182 -31.14 7.09 -2.75
N LYS A 183 -32.14 6.85 -3.60
CA LYS A 183 -33.02 7.87 -4.17
C LYS A 183 -34.40 7.81 -3.56
N GLY A 184 -34.85 8.94 -3.09
CA GLY A 184 -36.23 9.16 -2.63
C GLY A 184 -37.02 10.03 -3.59
N LYS A 185 -37.92 10.80 -3.04
CA LYS A 185 -38.75 11.77 -3.78
C LYS A 185 -38.96 13.03 -2.92
N THR A 186 -38.61 14.19 -3.45
CA THR A 186 -38.80 15.45 -2.72
C THR A 186 -40.26 15.82 -2.55
N ALA A 187 -40.56 16.50 -1.45
CA ALA A 187 -41.84 17.10 -1.16
C ALA A 187 -41.66 18.25 -0.16
N HIS A 188 -42.65 19.09 0.03
CA HIS A 188 -42.63 20.10 1.09
C HIS A 188 -42.61 19.44 2.47
N GLY A 189 -41.77 19.91 3.38
CA GLY A 189 -41.57 19.30 4.71
C GLY A 189 -42.86 19.19 5.55
N SER A 190 -43.86 20.03 5.33
CA SER A 190 -45.19 19.94 5.97
C SER A 190 -46.10 18.88 5.34
N MET A 191 -45.74 18.30 4.20
CA MET A 191 -46.50 17.28 3.48
C MET A 191 -45.60 16.05 3.16
N PRO A 192 -44.97 15.42 4.17
CA PRO A 192 -43.99 14.39 3.93
C PRO A 192 -44.54 13.12 3.27
N SER A 193 -45.88 12.89 3.39
CA SER A 193 -46.55 11.77 2.73
C SER A 193 -46.58 11.84 1.20
N LEU A 194 -46.30 12.99 0.59
CA LEU A 194 -46.19 13.17 -0.86
C LEU A 194 -44.76 12.85 -1.39
N GLY A 195 -43.80 12.72 -0.50
CA GLY A 195 -42.41 12.40 -0.80
C GLY A 195 -42.00 10.99 -0.35
N ILE A 196 -40.75 10.67 -0.63
CA ILE A 196 -40.02 9.48 -0.10
C ILE A 196 -38.73 10.00 0.50
N ASN A 197 -38.60 9.91 1.82
CA ASN A 197 -37.45 10.46 2.51
C ASN A 197 -36.22 9.53 2.34
N ALA A 198 -35.23 9.99 1.57
CA ALA A 198 -34.01 9.22 1.31
C ALA A 198 -33.17 8.96 2.59
N ILE A 199 -33.23 9.86 3.59
CA ILE A 199 -32.55 9.65 4.87
C ILE A 199 -33.15 8.46 5.63
N TYR A 200 -34.48 8.30 5.61
CA TYR A 200 -35.14 7.15 6.23
C TYR A 200 -34.77 5.85 5.52
N LEU A 201 -34.68 5.87 4.17
CA LEU A 201 -34.16 4.72 3.42
C LEU A 201 -32.75 4.35 3.84
N ALA A 202 -31.90 5.36 4.09
CA ALA A 202 -30.53 5.10 4.58
C ALA A 202 -30.51 4.53 6.00
N VAL A 203 -31.37 4.96 6.90
CA VAL A 203 -31.48 4.38 8.26
C VAL A 203 -31.79 2.89 8.18
N ASP A 204 -32.74 2.49 7.33
CA ASP A 204 -33.10 1.09 7.13
C ASP A 204 -31.96 0.29 6.50
N ALA A 205 -31.26 0.85 5.51
CA ALA A 205 -30.09 0.25 4.87
C ALA A 205 -28.93 0.07 5.87
N LEU A 206 -28.62 1.09 6.67
CA LEU A 206 -27.57 1.05 7.69
C LEU A 206 -27.90 0.04 8.80
N GLY A 207 -29.17 -0.09 9.18
CA GLY A 207 -29.62 -1.13 10.11
C GLY A 207 -29.27 -2.54 9.60
N LYS A 208 -29.59 -2.83 8.33
CA LYS A 208 -29.24 -4.11 7.69
C LYS A 208 -27.74 -4.35 7.63
N ILE A 209 -26.96 -3.31 7.24
CA ILE A 209 -25.49 -3.39 7.13
C ILE A 209 -24.85 -3.68 8.49
N LYS A 210 -25.30 -3.01 9.55
CA LYS A 210 -24.75 -3.14 10.91
C LYS A 210 -24.75 -4.59 11.41
N ASP A 211 -25.80 -5.34 11.10
CA ASP A 211 -26.00 -6.70 11.56
C ASP A 211 -25.54 -7.77 10.54
N HIS A 212 -25.05 -7.34 9.38
CA HIS A 212 -24.62 -8.24 8.31
C HIS A 212 -23.20 -8.79 8.52
N SER A 213 -23.05 -10.11 8.38
CA SER A 213 -21.75 -10.78 8.36
C SER A 213 -21.32 -11.05 6.91
N LEU A 214 -20.14 -10.60 6.54
CA LEU A 214 -19.59 -10.81 5.20
C LEU A 214 -19.19 -12.28 4.94
N GLY A 215 -18.97 -13.08 5.99
CA GLY A 215 -18.60 -14.48 5.84
C GLY A 215 -17.66 -15.00 6.92
N ALA A 216 -17.16 -16.23 6.72
CA ALA A 216 -16.29 -16.92 7.67
C ALA A 216 -14.91 -16.24 7.77
N PRO A 217 -14.26 -16.30 8.95
CA PRO A 217 -12.91 -15.82 9.13
C PRO A 217 -11.91 -16.63 8.31
N HIS A 218 -10.86 -15.95 7.83
CA HIS A 218 -9.70 -16.61 7.23
C HIS A 218 -8.71 -17.04 8.33
N PRO A 219 -8.08 -18.23 8.26
CA PRO A 219 -7.20 -18.74 9.34
C PRO A 219 -6.07 -17.78 9.73
N LEU A 220 -5.47 -17.06 8.76
CA LEU A 220 -4.35 -16.14 9.00
C LEU A 220 -4.77 -14.65 9.06
N MET A 221 -5.92 -14.27 8.47
CA MET A 221 -6.34 -12.87 8.36
C MET A 221 -7.55 -12.53 9.23
N SER A 222 -8.06 -13.49 10.02
CA SER A 222 -9.30 -13.32 10.79
C SER A 222 -10.51 -12.97 9.91
N SER A 223 -11.55 -12.36 10.48
CA SER A 223 -12.77 -12.02 9.75
C SER A 223 -12.57 -10.84 8.79
N PRO A 224 -13.26 -10.82 7.65
CA PRO A 224 -13.43 -9.59 6.89
C PRO A 224 -14.16 -8.56 7.76
N THR A 225 -13.92 -7.27 7.49
CA THR A 225 -14.57 -6.18 8.24
C THR A 225 -15.26 -5.22 7.29
N MET A 226 -16.34 -4.57 7.78
CA MET A 226 -17.06 -3.54 7.08
C MET A 226 -17.36 -2.38 8.03
N ASN A 227 -17.06 -1.16 7.60
CA ASN A 227 -17.30 0.06 8.35
C ASN A 227 -17.95 1.10 7.44
N VAL A 228 -19.03 1.73 7.91
CA VAL A 228 -19.59 2.90 7.24
C VAL A 228 -18.88 4.13 7.78
N SER A 229 -18.09 4.78 6.94
CA SER A 229 -17.20 5.87 7.34
C SER A 229 -17.76 7.26 7.11
N ARG A 230 -18.71 7.40 6.19
CA ARG A 230 -19.30 8.68 5.75
C ARG A 230 -20.75 8.52 5.36
N ILE A 231 -21.59 9.51 5.68
CA ILE A 231 -22.95 9.65 5.17
C ILE A 231 -23.25 11.11 4.85
N GLN A 232 -23.90 11.37 3.73
CA GLN A 232 -24.33 12.70 3.31
C GLN A 232 -25.72 12.65 2.65
N GLY A 233 -26.59 13.59 3.02
CA GLY A 233 -27.92 13.70 2.44
C GLY A 233 -28.74 14.84 3.04
N GLY A 234 -29.71 15.33 2.27
CA GLY A 234 -30.52 16.50 2.61
C GLY A 234 -29.86 17.83 2.27
N GLU A 235 -30.62 18.79 1.79
CA GLU A 235 -30.14 20.12 1.38
C GLU A 235 -30.66 21.24 2.29
N ASN A 236 -31.93 21.14 2.75
CA ASN A 236 -32.54 22.13 3.60
C ASN A 236 -33.55 21.49 4.58
N ILE A 237 -33.96 22.25 5.61
CA ILE A 237 -34.78 21.73 6.71
C ILE A 237 -36.29 21.58 6.35
N ASN A 238 -36.77 22.27 5.33
CA ASN A 238 -38.21 22.32 4.99
C ASN A 238 -38.59 21.53 3.74
N SER A 239 -37.70 20.64 3.27
CA SER A 239 -37.96 19.70 2.17
C SER A 239 -37.72 18.26 2.61
N VAL A 240 -38.52 17.34 2.06
CA VAL A 240 -38.19 15.90 2.14
C VAL A 240 -36.97 15.62 1.27
N PRO A 241 -35.86 15.07 1.81
CA PRO A 241 -34.66 14.78 1.03
C PRO A 241 -34.91 13.63 0.06
N ASP A 242 -34.49 13.80 -1.19
CA ASP A 242 -34.67 12.83 -2.27
C ASP A 242 -33.38 12.10 -2.66
N TYR A 243 -32.26 12.42 -1.97
CA TYR A 243 -30.99 11.77 -2.19
C TYR A 243 -30.17 11.67 -0.90
N VAL A 244 -29.54 10.52 -0.73
CA VAL A 244 -28.54 10.26 0.31
C VAL A 244 -27.51 9.29 -0.23
N HIS A 245 -26.26 9.41 0.20
CA HIS A 245 -25.27 8.37 0.00
C HIS A 245 -24.45 8.16 1.26
N PHE A 246 -23.89 6.96 1.38
CA PHE A 246 -22.91 6.63 2.40
C PHE A 246 -21.78 5.79 1.80
N ASP A 247 -20.58 5.94 2.37
CA ASP A 247 -19.38 5.26 1.93
C ASP A 247 -18.97 4.16 2.93
N MET A 248 -18.65 2.99 2.40
CA MET A 248 -18.26 1.80 3.17
C MET A 248 -16.80 1.46 2.88
N ASP A 249 -16.02 1.23 3.94
CA ASP A 249 -14.68 0.60 3.89
C ASP A 249 -14.80 -0.88 4.28
N ILE A 250 -14.52 -1.76 3.34
CA ILE A 250 -14.58 -3.20 3.52
C ILE A 250 -13.17 -3.76 3.38
N ARG A 251 -12.72 -4.49 4.44
CA ARG A 251 -11.44 -5.20 4.42
C ARG A 251 -11.70 -6.67 4.13
N SER A 252 -11.38 -7.07 2.90
CA SER A 252 -11.62 -8.43 2.39
C SER A 252 -10.50 -9.40 2.76
N VAL A 253 -10.77 -10.68 2.60
CA VAL A 253 -9.82 -11.79 2.80
C VAL A 253 -9.80 -12.65 1.53
N PRO A 254 -8.73 -13.44 1.27
CA PRO A 254 -8.56 -14.17 0.00
C PRO A 254 -9.70 -15.10 -0.40
N ASN A 255 -10.40 -15.69 0.59
CA ASN A 255 -11.52 -16.58 0.36
C ASN A 255 -12.87 -15.87 0.16
N LEU A 256 -12.88 -14.54 0.05
CA LEU A 256 -14.07 -13.72 -0.18
C LEU A 256 -13.82 -12.69 -1.30
N PRO A 257 -14.04 -13.06 -2.58
CA PRO A 257 -13.85 -12.16 -3.72
C PRO A 257 -14.75 -10.93 -3.64
N HIS A 258 -14.25 -9.78 -4.07
CA HIS A 258 -14.98 -8.49 -4.05
C HIS A 258 -16.29 -8.53 -4.82
N GLN A 259 -16.34 -9.27 -5.94
CA GLN A 259 -17.59 -9.49 -6.68
C GLN A 259 -18.67 -10.15 -5.81
N GLN A 260 -18.28 -11.16 -5.00
CA GLN A 260 -19.22 -11.82 -4.09
C GLN A 260 -19.72 -10.88 -2.99
N ILE A 261 -18.82 -10.04 -2.43
CA ILE A 261 -19.19 -9.00 -1.44
C ILE A 261 -20.23 -8.04 -2.05
N SER A 262 -19.95 -7.52 -3.24
CA SER A 262 -20.84 -6.59 -3.94
C SER A 262 -22.21 -7.21 -4.23
N GLN A 263 -22.24 -8.47 -4.63
CA GLN A 263 -23.50 -9.21 -4.84
C GLN A 263 -24.29 -9.42 -3.55
N GLN A 264 -23.62 -9.80 -2.44
CA GLN A 264 -24.25 -9.95 -1.13
C GLN A 264 -24.86 -8.63 -0.65
N LEU A 265 -24.14 -7.52 -0.79
CA LEU A 265 -24.64 -6.20 -0.38
C LEU A 265 -25.76 -5.70 -1.28
N ALA A 266 -25.68 -5.91 -2.58
CA ALA A 266 -26.77 -5.57 -3.49
C ALA A 266 -28.06 -6.33 -3.15
N ALA A 267 -27.96 -7.64 -2.88
CA ALA A 267 -29.11 -8.45 -2.44
C ALA A 267 -29.67 -8.00 -1.08
N LEU A 268 -28.79 -7.65 -0.12
CA LEU A 268 -29.17 -7.18 1.22
C LEU A 268 -29.93 -5.84 1.16
N LEU A 269 -29.45 -4.91 0.33
CA LEU A 269 -29.96 -3.54 0.27
C LEU A 269 -31.15 -3.38 -0.68
N GLY A 270 -31.28 -4.26 -1.68
CA GLY A 270 -32.38 -4.26 -2.64
C GLY A 270 -32.22 -3.24 -3.77
N GLU A 271 -33.22 -3.18 -4.65
CA GLU A 271 -33.19 -2.42 -5.91
C GLU A 271 -33.12 -0.88 -5.74
N SER A 272 -33.52 -0.36 -4.58
CA SER A 272 -33.43 1.08 -4.29
C SER A 272 -32.03 1.59 -4.04
N ALA A 273 -31.08 0.69 -3.80
CA ALA A 273 -29.68 1.01 -3.50
C ALA A 273 -28.81 0.85 -4.75
N VAL A 274 -28.08 1.90 -5.09
CA VAL A 274 -27.08 1.86 -6.17
C VAL A 274 -25.69 1.79 -5.55
N LEU A 275 -25.00 0.68 -5.76
CA LEU A 275 -23.62 0.50 -5.31
C LEU A 275 -22.65 0.94 -6.41
N THR A 276 -21.69 1.79 -6.05
CA THR A 276 -20.59 2.23 -6.92
C THR A 276 -19.27 1.89 -6.25
N THR A 277 -18.38 1.21 -6.97
CA THR A 277 -17.03 0.92 -6.49
C THR A 277 -16.16 2.16 -6.58
N LEU A 278 -15.55 2.55 -5.48
CA LEU A 278 -14.58 3.64 -5.38
C LEU A 278 -13.15 3.12 -5.45
N VAL A 279 -12.88 2.00 -4.72
CA VAL A 279 -11.58 1.31 -4.69
C VAL A 279 -11.81 -0.19 -4.71
N ASP A 280 -10.99 -0.90 -5.48
CA ASP A 280 -11.00 -2.36 -5.62
C ASP A 280 -9.56 -2.88 -5.58
N LEU A 281 -9.10 -3.27 -4.39
CA LEU A 281 -7.75 -3.74 -4.11
C LEU A 281 -7.84 -5.12 -3.44
N PRO A 282 -7.66 -6.22 -4.18
CA PRO A 282 -7.82 -7.56 -3.65
C PRO A 282 -6.81 -7.90 -2.55
N ALA A 283 -7.17 -8.83 -1.68
CA ALA A 283 -6.26 -9.37 -0.68
C ALA A 283 -5.12 -10.15 -1.35
N VAL A 284 -3.94 -10.09 -0.76
CA VAL A 284 -2.75 -10.84 -1.21
C VAL A 284 -2.37 -11.87 -0.16
N LEU A 285 -2.09 -13.09 -0.58
CA LEU A 285 -1.58 -14.14 0.30
C LEU A 285 -0.63 -15.05 -0.47
N THR A 286 0.57 -15.19 0.04
CA THR A 286 1.59 -16.10 -0.48
C THR A 286 1.63 -17.37 0.36
N ASP A 287 1.88 -18.50 -0.28
CA ASP A 287 2.08 -19.79 0.42
C ASP A 287 3.36 -19.73 1.27
N GLU A 288 3.22 -19.90 2.58
CA GLU A 288 4.35 -19.96 3.53
C GLU A 288 5.33 -21.10 3.23
N LYS A 289 4.90 -22.13 2.48
CA LYS A 289 5.71 -23.27 2.08
C LYS A 289 6.54 -23.02 0.83
N HIS A 290 6.32 -21.90 0.13
CA HIS A 290 7.09 -21.54 -1.05
C HIS A 290 8.60 -21.45 -0.69
N THR A 291 9.47 -22.04 -1.52
CA THR A 291 10.91 -22.16 -1.23
C THR A 291 11.55 -20.81 -0.95
N TRP A 292 11.30 -19.80 -1.78
CA TRP A 292 11.83 -18.45 -1.60
C TRP A 292 11.32 -17.79 -0.31
N VAL A 293 10.04 -17.97 0.03
CA VAL A 293 9.47 -17.45 1.29
C VAL A 293 10.21 -18.03 2.49
N ARG A 294 10.44 -19.34 2.51
CA ARG A 294 11.21 -20.01 3.59
C ARG A 294 12.64 -19.48 3.71
N GLN A 295 13.33 -19.22 2.59
CA GLN A 295 14.67 -18.62 2.61
C GLN A 295 14.65 -17.22 3.24
N VAL A 296 13.67 -16.37 2.86
CA VAL A 296 13.51 -15.04 3.49
C VAL A 296 13.25 -15.16 4.99
N TYR A 297 12.36 -16.09 5.41
CA TYR A 297 12.10 -16.37 6.82
C TYR A 297 13.36 -16.78 7.59
N GLN A 298 14.22 -17.61 7.03
CA GLN A 298 15.48 -18.02 7.66
C GLN A 298 16.39 -16.82 7.97
N HIS A 299 16.51 -15.85 7.04
CA HIS A 299 17.27 -14.63 7.29
C HIS A 299 16.64 -13.75 8.38
N CYS A 300 15.33 -13.60 8.37
CA CYS A 300 14.61 -12.84 9.39
C CYS A 300 14.67 -13.51 10.76
N GLN A 301 14.55 -14.84 10.85
CA GLN A 301 14.72 -15.59 12.09
C GLN A 301 16.11 -15.39 12.69
N ALA A 302 17.16 -15.36 11.86
CA ALA A 302 18.52 -15.07 12.31
C ALA A 302 18.66 -13.65 12.89
N LEU A 303 17.95 -12.67 12.33
CA LEU A 303 17.91 -11.30 12.86
C LEU A 303 17.14 -11.22 14.19
N HIS A 304 15.96 -11.82 14.24
CA HIS A 304 15.09 -11.79 15.43
C HIS A 304 15.51 -12.78 16.52
N GLN A 305 16.49 -13.66 16.26
CA GLN A 305 17.00 -14.69 17.17
C GLN A 305 15.89 -15.61 17.76
N GLN A 306 14.82 -15.84 16.99
CA GLN A 306 13.70 -16.70 17.37
C GLN A 306 12.99 -17.26 16.15
N PRO A 307 12.26 -18.39 16.26
CA PRO A 307 11.36 -18.85 15.23
C PRO A 307 10.29 -17.80 14.93
N LEU A 308 9.97 -17.62 13.65
CA LEU A 308 8.93 -16.70 13.22
C LEU A 308 7.76 -17.47 12.61
N GLU A 309 6.55 -17.12 13.02
CA GLU A 309 5.31 -17.66 12.47
C GLU A 309 4.86 -16.85 11.25
N ALA A 310 4.10 -17.47 10.36
CA ALA A 310 3.48 -16.76 9.25
C ALA A 310 2.45 -15.75 9.76
N LYS A 311 2.58 -14.49 9.34
CA LYS A 311 1.69 -13.39 9.71
C LYS A 311 1.22 -12.64 8.48
N THR A 312 0.08 -11.94 8.65
CA THR A 312 -0.53 -11.08 7.64
C THR A 312 -0.86 -9.72 8.25
N MET A 313 -1.08 -8.71 7.39
CA MET A 313 -1.44 -7.35 7.80
C MET A 313 -2.92 -7.04 7.53
N PRO A 314 -3.55 -6.14 8.33
CA PRO A 314 -4.94 -5.76 8.14
C PRO A 314 -5.17 -4.69 7.07
N TYR A 315 -4.11 -4.04 6.58
CA TYR A 315 -4.15 -2.98 5.56
C TYR A 315 -3.65 -3.49 4.21
N PHE A 316 -3.97 -2.79 3.13
CA PHE A 316 -3.56 -3.11 1.76
C PHE A 316 -2.21 -2.46 1.43
N THR A 317 -1.62 -2.84 0.30
CA THR A 317 -0.44 -2.22 -0.31
C THR A 317 -0.58 -2.26 -1.84
N ASP A 318 0.33 -1.66 -2.57
CA ASP A 318 0.42 -1.78 -4.04
C ASP A 318 0.48 -3.23 -4.55
N ALA A 319 0.86 -4.19 -3.70
CA ALA A 319 0.83 -5.62 -4.05
C ALA A 319 -0.56 -6.11 -4.44
N SER A 320 -1.64 -5.46 -3.94
CA SER A 320 -3.01 -5.76 -4.35
C SER A 320 -3.20 -5.71 -5.86
N LEU A 321 -2.51 -4.81 -6.54
CA LEU A 321 -2.58 -4.63 -7.99
C LEU A 321 -1.39 -5.30 -8.69
N LEU A 322 -0.18 -5.14 -8.16
CA LEU A 322 1.04 -5.62 -8.80
C LEU A 322 1.09 -7.16 -8.84
N VAL A 323 0.72 -7.85 -7.75
CA VAL A 323 0.80 -9.32 -7.70
C VAL A 323 -0.07 -9.96 -8.78
N PRO A 324 -1.39 -9.71 -8.87
CA PRO A 324 -2.22 -10.34 -9.88
C PRO A 324 -1.85 -9.93 -11.31
N ALA A 325 -1.43 -8.70 -11.53
CA ALA A 325 -1.09 -8.20 -12.86
C ALA A 325 0.27 -8.68 -13.38
N LEU A 326 1.22 -8.98 -12.49
CA LEU A 326 2.59 -9.38 -12.84
C LEU A 326 2.82 -10.91 -12.73
N GLY A 327 1.77 -11.71 -12.93
CA GLY A 327 1.89 -13.16 -13.03
C GLY A 327 1.89 -13.89 -11.69
N ASN A 328 1.35 -13.29 -10.63
CA ASN A 328 1.22 -13.86 -9.29
C ASN A 328 2.57 -14.34 -8.69
N PRO A 329 3.62 -13.50 -8.68
CA PRO A 329 4.86 -13.88 -8.03
C PRO A 329 4.64 -14.10 -6.52
N PRO A 330 5.42 -14.99 -5.86
CA PRO A 330 5.43 -15.03 -4.41
C PRO A 330 5.83 -13.65 -3.86
N CYS A 331 5.05 -13.18 -2.88
CA CYS A 331 5.17 -11.82 -2.35
C CYS A 331 5.40 -11.85 -0.84
N ILE A 332 6.34 -11.05 -0.35
CA ILE A 332 6.57 -10.80 1.07
C ILE A 332 6.58 -9.29 1.31
N VAL A 333 5.91 -8.87 2.38
CA VAL A 333 6.02 -7.50 2.88
C VAL A 333 7.11 -7.48 3.95
N LEU A 334 8.10 -6.60 3.77
CA LEU A 334 9.29 -6.56 4.63
C LEU A 334 9.93 -5.18 4.58
N GLY A 335 9.98 -4.48 5.70
CA GLY A 335 10.63 -3.19 5.82
C GLY A 335 10.99 -2.83 7.26
N PRO A 336 11.90 -1.84 7.47
CA PRO A 336 12.44 -1.48 8.78
C PRO A 336 11.48 -0.68 9.65
N GLY A 337 10.51 0.02 9.03
CA GLY A 337 9.56 0.88 9.72
C GLY A 337 8.74 0.10 10.76
N GLU A 338 8.31 0.78 11.79
CA GLU A 338 7.40 0.24 12.79
C GLU A 338 5.96 0.51 12.34
N PRO A 339 5.09 -0.52 12.23
CA PRO A 339 3.70 -0.31 11.78
C PRO A 339 2.95 0.73 12.60
N GLU A 340 3.24 0.82 13.91
CA GLU A 340 2.62 1.76 14.83
C GLU A 340 3.05 3.21 14.61
N GLN A 341 4.13 3.44 13.84
CA GLN A 341 4.60 4.78 13.48
C GLN A 341 3.98 5.32 12.20
N ALA A 342 3.42 4.45 11.36
CA ALA A 342 2.72 4.87 10.15
C ALA A 342 1.62 5.90 10.49
N HIS A 343 1.59 7.01 9.75
CA HIS A 343 0.61 8.10 9.88
C HIS A 343 0.65 8.89 11.21
N GLN A 344 1.58 8.59 12.13
CA GLN A 344 1.67 9.29 13.43
C GLN A 344 2.35 10.66 13.30
N THR A 345 2.01 11.59 14.20
CA THR A 345 2.81 12.82 14.42
C THR A 345 4.13 12.41 15.07
N ASP A 346 5.22 13.08 14.69
CA ASP A 346 6.58 12.72 15.12
C ASP A 346 6.97 11.29 14.70
N GLU A 347 6.53 10.87 13.52
CA GLU A 347 6.91 9.60 12.89
C GLU A 347 8.42 9.42 12.88
N TYR A 348 8.90 8.24 13.26
CA TYR A 348 10.32 7.90 13.27
C TYR A 348 10.57 6.47 12.78
N CYS A 349 11.80 6.22 12.34
CA CYS A 349 12.33 4.88 12.11
C CYS A 349 13.67 4.70 12.83
N SER A 350 13.88 3.52 13.41
CA SER A 350 15.17 3.16 14.04
C SER A 350 16.27 3.03 13.00
N ILE A 351 17.37 3.73 13.18
CA ILE A 351 18.55 3.66 12.29
C ILE A 351 19.15 2.25 12.31
N VAL A 352 19.18 1.59 13.47
CA VAL A 352 19.62 0.20 13.60
C VAL A 352 18.74 -0.73 12.77
N LYS A 353 17.40 -0.55 12.80
CA LYS A 353 16.47 -1.35 11.99
C LYS A 353 16.63 -1.09 10.49
N MET A 354 16.92 0.15 10.08
CA MET A 354 17.20 0.51 8.68
C MET A 354 18.45 -0.22 8.15
N GLU A 355 19.53 -0.26 8.94
CA GLU A 355 20.75 -0.96 8.59
C GLU A 355 20.57 -2.50 8.62
N ALA A 356 19.74 -3.00 9.53
CA ALA A 356 19.33 -4.40 9.55
C ALA A 356 18.53 -4.78 8.30
N ALA A 357 17.58 -3.95 7.85
CA ALA A 357 16.84 -4.14 6.62
C ALA A 357 17.75 -4.20 5.40
N LYS A 358 18.69 -3.24 5.27
CA LYS A 358 19.70 -3.27 4.19
C LYS A 358 20.47 -4.60 4.19
N THR A 359 20.86 -5.09 5.37
CA THR A 359 21.60 -6.37 5.51
C THR A 359 20.73 -7.56 5.11
N LEU A 360 19.44 -7.58 5.51
CA LEU A 360 18.47 -8.59 5.09
C LEU A 360 18.29 -8.59 3.58
N TYR A 361 18.06 -7.43 2.99
CA TYR A 361 17.92 -7.30 1.54
C TYR A 361 19.16 -7.75 0.79
N SER A 362 20.35 -7.41 1.29
CA SER A 362 21.61 -7.88 0.69
C SER A 362 21.73 -9.41 0.68
N LYS A 363 21.28 -10.08 1.75
CA LYS A 363 21.25 -11.55 1.82
C LYS A 363 20.24 -12.15 0.84
N ILE A 364 19.01 -11.59 0.80
CA ILE A 364 17.95 -12.04 -0.12
C ILE A 364 18.44 -11.89 -1.57
N ILE A 365 19.06 -10.76 -1.92
CA ILE A 365 19.62 -10.51 -3.25
C ILE A 365 20.75 -11.51 -3.57
N SER A 366 21.62 -11.79 -2.60
CA SER A 366 22.70 -12.75 -2.78
C SER A 366 22.19 -14.18 -3.05
N ASP A 367 21.17 -14.62 -2.29
CA ASP A 367 20.53 -15.93 -2.52
C ASP A 367 19.85 -15.97 -3.89
N TRP A 368 19.13 -14.92 -4.25
CA TRP A 368 18.50 -14.79 -5.57
C TRP A 368 19.52 -14.86 -6.71
N ALA A 369 20.66 -14.21 -6.54
CA ALA A 369 21.71 -14.19 -7.56
C ALA A 369 22.44 -15.54 -7.69
N SER A 370 22.38 -16.36 -6.66
CA SER A 370 23.03 -17.68 -6.62
C SER A 370 22.14 -18.81 -7.15
N ALA A 371 20.84 -18.58 -7.25
CA ALA A 371 19.87 -19.52 -7.80
C ALA A 371 19.86 -19.47 -9.34
#